data_4374ddd8e68315e24c8a0b76d498adf3
#
_entry.id   4374ddd8e68315e24c8a0b76d498adf3
#
_cell.length_a   1.000
_cell.length_b   1.000
_cell.length_c   1.000
_cell.angle_alpha   90.00
_cell.angle_beta   90.00
_cell.angle_gamma   90.00
#
_symmetry.space_group_name_H-M   'P 1'
#
loop_
_entity.id
_entity.type
_entity.pdbx_description
1 polymer ?
#
loop_
_entity_poly.entity_id
_entity_poly.type
_entity_poly.pdbx_seq_one_letter_code
_entity_poly.pdbx_strand_id
1 'polypeptide(L)'
;MKILFQASNPDYQKYSGRWLGVVNAMDNIVKQQGVMGLFHGHSATILRIFPYAAVKYMAFDMFRLVMMPTPRDETSLRLFLAGSMSGVLSVFITYPLELIRVRLAFDTKTKPQAGSLRNIVTNIYHEGAEIVTNDGSHKSTLLNRMPLLKFYRGFGATVMGMIPYAGTSFLVFGRTKAWLYTVLLNKDTQGTPLSEHPPLFDLNRTVVDLTAGALAGAISQTASYPFEVIRRRQQVGGLLHPSRMMGFTETVRWIYTTRGILGFYIGLGIGYLKVVPMTAISFAVWSEMKCILGI
;
A
#
# COMPACT_ATOMS: atom_id res chain seq x y z
N MET A 1 -7.31 1.85 -11.28
CA MET A 1 -8.65 1.50 -10.81
C MET A 1 -8.81 1.61 -9.30
N LYS A 2 -8.08 0.84 -8.47
CA LYS A 2 -8.22 0.89 -6.99
C LYS A 2 -8.13 2.33 -6.44
N ILE A 3 -7.16 3.12 -6.89
CA ILE A 3 -6.96 4.51 -6.43
C ILE A 3 -8.16 5.40 -6.79
N LEU A 4 -8.73 5.25 -7.98
CA LEU A 4 -9.88 6.03 -8.43
C LEU A 4 -11.12 5.81 -7.55
N PHE A 5 -11.37 4.57 -7.13
CA PHE A 5 -12.49 4.25 -6.24
C PHE A 5 -12.23 4.68 -4.79
N GLN A 6 -11.02 4.42 -4.26
CA GLN A 6 -10.66 4.82 -2.88
C GLN A 6 -10.67 6.33 -2.69
N ALA A 7 -10.15 7.06 -3.67
CA ALA A 7 -10.12 8.52 -3.64
C ALA A 7 -11.44 9.17 -4.08
N SER A 8 -12.46 8.36 -4.43
CA SER A 8 -13.78 8.85 -4.84
C SER A 8 -13.75 9.83 -6.01
N ASN A 9 -13.05 9.44 -7.09
CA ASN A 9 -13.06 10.23 -8.32
C ASN A 9 -14.50 10.40 -8.82
N PRO A 10 -15.01 11.64 -9.05
CA PRO A 10 -16.40 11.90 -9.44
C PRO A 10 -16.81 11.13 -10.70
N ASP A 11 -15.93 11.03 -11.68
CA ASP A 11 -16.22 10.40 -12.97
C ASP A 11 -16.41 8.88 -12.88
N TYR A 12 -15.80 8.26 -11.85
CA TYR A 12 -15.83 6.80 -11.65
C TYR A 12 -16.65 6.36 -10.43
N GLN A 13 -17.20 7.30 -9.67
CA GLN A 13 -17.99 7.00 -8.46
C GLN A 13 -19.21 6.13 -8.74
N LYS A 14 -19.86 6.30 -9.91
CA LYS A 14 -21.02 5.51 -10.36
C LYS A 14 -20.74 4.03 -10.53
N TYR A 15 -19.48 3.65 -10.70
CA TYR A 15 -19.04 2.26 -10.85
C TYR A 15 -18.61 1.62 -9.54
N SER A 16 -18.49 2.42 -8.47
CA SER A 16 -18.06 1.95 -7.16
C SER A 16 -19.13 1.06 -6.49
N GLY A 17 -18.71 -0.06 -5.90
CA GLY A 17 -19.60 -0.99 -5.19
C GLY A 17 -20.21 -2.12 -6.03
N ARG A 18 -19.99 -2.16 -7.34
CA ARG A 18 -20.44 -3.26 -8.20
C ARG A 18 -19.26 -4.08 -8.69
N TRP A 19 -19.37 -5.42 -8.69
CA TRP A 19 -18.31 -6.31 -9.22
C TRP A 19 -17.98 -6.02 -10.69
N LEU A 20 -19.02 -5.84 -11.52
CA LEU A 20 -18.86 -5.45 -12.93
C LEU A 20 -18.45 -3.97 -13.11
N GLY A 21 -18.53 -3.17 -12.05
CA GLY A 21 -18.15 -1.76 -12.11
C GLY A 21 -16.67 -1.54 -12.45
N VAL A 22 -15.80 -2.47 -12.07
CA VAL A 22 -14.36 -2.43 -12.43
C VAL A 22 -14.20 -2.62 -13.93
N VAL A 23 -14.88 -3.61 -14.50
CA VAL A 23 -14.83 -3.93 -15.95
C VAL A 23 -15.39 -2.76 -16.77
N ASN A 24 -16.52 -2.22 -16.35
CA ASN A 24 -17.14 -1.06 -17.02
C ASN A 24 -16.27 0.19 -16.94
N ALA A 25 -15.58 0.40 -15.80
CA ALA A 25 -14.64 1.49 -15.66
C ALA A 25 -13.39 1.31 -16.54
N MET A 26 -12.90 0.06 -16.68
CA MET A 26 -11.79 -0.27 -17.59
C MET A 26 -12.19 -0.03 -19.06
N ASP A 27 -13.36 -0.51 -19.46
CA ASP A 27 -13.91 -0.30 -20.81
C ASP A 27 -14.05 1.19 -21.13
N ASN A 28 -14.53 1.99 -20.18
CA ASN A 28 -14.64 3.44 -20.34
C ASN A 28 -13.27 4.10 -20.55
N ILE A 29 -12.22 3.68 -19.80
CA ILE A 29 -10.86 4.19 -19.99
C ILE A 29 -10.32 3.78 -21.37
N VAL A 30 -10.51 2.52 -21.75
CA VAL A 30 -10.07 2.04 -23.08
C VAL A 30 -10.76 2.80 -24.20
N LYS A 31 -12.05 3.11 -24.09
CA LYS A 31 -12.78 3.91 -25.08
C LYS A 31 -12.31 5.36 -25.15
N GLN A 32 -11.91 5.95 -24.02
CA GLN A 32 -11.50 7.36 -23.99
C GLN A 32 -10.02 7.58 -24.30
N GLN A 33 -9.14 6.67 -23.86
CA GLN A 33 -7.68 6.85 -23.89
C GLN A 33 -6.95 5.70 -24.60
N GLY A 34 -7.67 4.73 -25.11
CA GLY A 34 -7.07 3.51 -25.64
C GLY A 34 -6.51 2.59 -24.55
N VAL A 35 -5.94 1.46 -24.96
CA VAL A 35 -5.35 0.45 -24.05
C VAL A 35 -4.20 1.04 -23.22
N MET A 36 -3.43 1.97 -23.78
CA MET A 36 -2.34 2.65 -23.09
C MET A 36 -2.81 3.48 -21.87
N GLY A 37 -4.06 3.93 -21.86
CA GLY A 37 -4.65 4.63 -20.70
C GLY A 37 -4.69 3.76 -19.44
N LEU A 38 -4.78 2.44 -19.56
CA LEU A 38 -4.73 1.52 -18.41
C LEU A 38 -3.36 1.48 -17.73
N PHE A 39 -2.30 1.78 -18.49
CA PHE A 39 -0.92 1.80 -18.00
C PHE A 39 -0.47 3.20 -17.56
N HIS A 40 -1.38 4.18 -17.51
CA HIS A 40 -1.06 5.52 -17.05
C HIS A 40 -0.55 5.49 -15.60
N GLY A 41 0.67 6.01 -15.38
CA GLY A 41 1.35 5.96 -14.08
C GLY A 41 2.11 4.67 -13.77
N HIS A 42 2.17 3.70 -14.71
CA HIS A 42 2.96 2.48 -14.51
C HIS A 42 4.47 2.77 -14.43
N SER A 43 4.97 3.66 -15.28
CA SER A 43 6.37 4.14 -15.25
C SER A 43 6.73 4.76 -13.89
N ALA A 44 5.87 5.60 -13.34
CA ALA A 44 6.07 6.18 -12.00
C ALA A 44 6.03 5.11 -10.89
N THR A 45 5.32 4.00 -11.12
CA THR A 45 5.31 2.85 -10.20
C THR A 45 6.65 2.14 -10.19
N ILE A 46 7.20 1.84 -11.36
CA ILE A 46 8.50 1.17 -11.51
C ILE A 46 9.61 2.06 -10.94
N LEU A 47 9.60 3.34 -11.29
CA LEU A 47 10.56 4.33 -10.78
C LEU A 47 10.59 4.40 -9.24
N ARG A 48 9.46 4.16 -8.58
CA ARG A 48 9.36 4.13 -7.13
C ARG A 48 9.82 2.81 -6.52
N ILE A 49 9.53 1.67 -7.15
CA ILE A 49 9.81 0.34 -6.57
C ILE A 49 11.30 0.16 -6.32
N PHE A 50 12.14 0.56 -7.27
CA PHE A 50 13.59 0.39 -7.16
C PHE A 50 14.19 1.13 -5.94
N PRO A 51 14.04 2.46 -5.78
CA PRO A 51 14.61 3.15 -4.63
C PRO A 51 13.97 2.71 -3.30
N TYR A 52 12.67 2.33 -3.31
CA TYR A 52 12.03 1.78 -2.13
C TYR A 52 12.69 0.49 -1.65
N ALA A 53 12.92 -0.46 -2.56
CA ALA A 53 13.56 -1.72 -2.23
C ALA A 53 15.01 -1.51 -1.78
N ALA A 54 15.78 -0.70 -2.50
CA ALA A 54 17.17 -0.41 -2.15
C ALA A 54 17.29 0.19 -0.74
N VAL A 55 16.53 1.24 -0.46
CA VAL A 55 16.53 1.87 0.88
C VAL A 55 16.06 0.90 1.95
N LYS A 56 15.04 0.09 1.68
CA LYS A 56 14.51 -0.86 2.66
C LYS A 56 15.55 -1.91 3.08
N TYR A 57 16.26 -2.50 2.13
CA TYR A 57 17.27 -3.50 2.44
C TYR A 57 18.50 -2.88 3.12
N MET A 58 19.01 -1.76 2.60
CA MET A 58 20.11 -1.04 3.25
C MET A 58 19.79 -0.64 4.69
N ALA A 59 18.61 -0.06 4.90
CA ALA A 59 18.19 0.35 6.24
C ALA A 59 17.96 -0.84 7.17
N PHE A 60 17.44 -1.95 6.64
CA PHE A 60 17.26 -3.18 7.42
C PHE A 60 18.62 -3.72 7.90
N ASP A 61 19.60 -3.80 7.02
CA ASP A 61 20.95 -4.27 7.37
C ASP A 61 21.63 -3.33 8.38
N MET A 62 21.50 -2.01 8.19
CA MET A 62 21.98 -1.04 9.16
C MET A 62 21.35 -1.22 10.56
N PHE A 63 20.01 -1.31 10.60
CA PHE A 63 19.32 -1.49 11.89
C PHE A 63 19.63 -2.84 12.51
N ARG A 64 19.80 -3.89 11.71
CA ARG A 64 20.23 -5.20 12.19
C ARG A 64 21.60 -5.15 12.83
N LEU A 65 22.58 -4.54 12.19
CA LEU A 65 23.95 -4.38 12.74
C LEU A 65 23.94 -3.58 14.04
N VAL A 66 23.14 -2.53 14.14
CA VAL A 66 23.07 -1.69 15.35
C VAL A 66 22.34 -2.39 16.50
N MET A 67 21.21 -3.07 16.21
CA MET A 67 20.36 -3.66 17.25
C MET A 67 20.73 -5.10 17.61
N MET A 68 21.44 -5.81 16.72
CA MET A 68 21.80 -7.21 16.84
C MET A 68 23.24 -7.46 16.38
N PRO A 69 24.24 -6.92 17.12
CA PRO A 69 25.65 -7.07 16.74
C PRO A 69 26.16 -8.51 16.85
N THR A 70 25.50 -9.35 17.65
CA THR A 70 25.87 -10.76 17.80
C THR A 70 24.69 -11.68 17.44
N PRO A 71 24.95 -12.91 16.93
CA PRO A 71 23.88 -13.88 16.63
C PRO A 71 23.00 -14.22 17.83
N ARG A 72 23.52 -14.09 19.05
CA ARG A 72 22.77 -14.33 20.31
C ARG A 72 21.73 -13.24 20.60
N ASP A 73 21.90 -12.07 20.01
CA ASP A 73 21.00 -10.92 20.19
C ASP A 73 19.78 -10.97 19.24
N GLU A 74 19.73 -11.92 18.32
CA GLU A 74 18.63 -12.07 17.37
C GLU A 74 17.36 -12.56 18.08
N THR A 75 16.56 -11.60 18.53
CA THR A 75 15.25 -11.84 19.10
C THR A 75 14.18 -11.46 18.07
N SER A 76 13.08 -12.22 18.01
CA SER A 76 11.96 -11.94 17.12
C SER A 76 11.44 -10.51 17.22
N LEU A 77 11.46 -9.93 18.42
CA LEU A 77 11.06 -8.54 18.65
C LEU A 77 12.05 -7.53 18.04
N ARG A 78 13.37 -7.74 18.22
CA ARG A 78 14.38 -6.86 17.63
C ARG A 78 14.37 -6.93 16.11
N LEU A 79 14.20 -8.12 15.55
CA LEU A 79 14.05 -8.32 14.10
C LEU A 79 12.80 -7.62 13.57
N PHE A 80 11.68 -7.71 14.28
CA PHE A 80 10.45 -6.99 13.95
C PHE A 80 10.63 -5.48 13.99
N LEU A 81 11.32 -4.95 15.02
CA LEU A 81 11.60 -3.52 15.14
C LEU A 81 12.51 -3.04 14.01
N ALA A 82 13.60 -3.75 13.71
CA ALA A 82 14.51 -3.42 12.61
C ALA A 82 13.77 -3.39 11.27
N GLY A 83 12.93 -4.41 11.01
CA GLY A 83 12.09 -4.46 9.81
C GLY A 83 11.05 -3.33 9.73
N SER A 84 10.44 -3.00 10.85
CA SER A 84 9.45 -1.91 10.91
C SER A 84 10.11 -0.54 10.70
N MET A 85 11.25 -0.27 11.35
CA MET A 85 12.00 0.97 11.19
C MET A 85 12.52 1.14 9.76
N SER A 86 13.06 0.07 9.16
CA SER A 86 13.51 0.09 7.77
C SER A 86 12.35 0.37 6.80
N GLY A 87 11.19 -0.22 7.07
CA GLY A 87 9.97 0.03 6.31
C GLY A 87 9.51 1.49 6.40
N VAL A 88 9.46 2.07 7.60
CA VAL A 88 9.07 3.48 7.80
C VAL A 88 10.06 4.42 7.13
N LEU A 89 11.37 4.18 7.28
CA LEU A 89 12.42 4.99 6.65
C LEU A 89 12.33 4.94 5.12
N SER A 90 12.12 3.76 4.56
CA SER A 90 11.96 3.58 3.11
C SER A 90 10.75 4.32 2.57
N VAL A 91 9.62 4.23 3.28
CA VAL A 91 8.42 4.99 2.94
C VAL A 91 8.69 6.49 3.05
N PHE A 92 9.37 6.95 4.10
CA PHE A 92 9.67 8.37 4.29
C PHE A 92 10.47 8.93 3.12
N ILE A 93 11.56 8.28 2.72
CA ILE A 93 12.42 8.73 1.62
C ILE A 93 11.68 8.69 0.28
N THR A 94 10.87 7.64 0.04
CA THR A 94 10.18 7.45 -1.25
C THR A 94 8.77 8.07 -1.30
N TYR A 95 8.33 8.71 -0.23
CA TYR A 95 6.97 9.25 -0.13
C TYR A 95 6.62 10.31 -1.19
N PRO A 96 7.52 11.24 -1.53
CA PRO A 96 7.25 12.19 -2.61
C PRO A 96 6.93 11.52 -3.94
N LEU A 97 7.69 10.47 -4.30
CA LEU A 97 7.44 9.69 -5.52
C LEU A 97 6.09 8.95 -5.47
N GLU A 98 5.72 8.49 -4.28
CA GLU A 98 4.41 7.86 -4.09
C GLU A 98 3.26 8.85 -4.29
N LEU A 99 3.37 10.06 -3.73
CA LEU A 99 2.35 11.08 -3.89
C LEU A 99 2.17 11.44 -5.37
N ILE A 100 3.27 11.69 -6.08
CA ILE A 100 3.26 11.99 -7.52
C ILE A 100 2.57 10.86 -8.30
N ARG A 101 2.95 9.60 -8.04
CA ARG A 101 2.33 8.43 -8.67
C ARG A 101 0.83 8.36 -8.45
N VAL A 102 0.37 8.59 -7.21
CA VAL A 102 -1.05 8.52 -6.87
C VAL A 102 -1.84 9.60 -7.58
N ARG A 103 -1.31 10.82 -7.65
CA ARG A 103 -1.93 11.93 -8.36
C ARG A 103 -1.96 11.71 -9.86
N LEU A 104 -0.87 11.18 -10.44
CA LEU A 104 -0.82 10.80 -11.85
C LEU A 104 -1.88 9.73 -12.19
N ALA A 105 -2.02 8.73 -11.33
CA ALA A 105 -3.03 7.68 -11.52
C ALA A 105 -4.47 8.13 -11.28
N PHE A 106 -4.66 9.22 -10.56
CA PHE A 106 -5.98 9.81 -10.30
C PHE A 106 -6.42 10.75 -11.41
N ASP A 107 -5.48 11.44 -12.05
CA ASP A 107 -5.76 12.38 -13.14
C ASP A 107 -6.00 11.60 -14.44
N THR A 108 -7.27 11.27 -14.66
CA THR A 108 -7.77 10.61 -15.86
C THR A 108 -8.33 11.59 -16.88
N LYS A 109 -8.40 12.89 -16.57
CA LYS A 109 -8.88 13.96 -17.45
C LYS A 109 -7.79 14.42 -18.41
N THR A 110 -7.69 13.80 -19.42
CA THR A 110 -6.76 13.63 -20.46
C THR A 110 -6.71 14.74 -21.49
N LYS A 111 -5.74 15.58 -21.36
CA LYS A 111 -4.97 16.07 -22.52
C LYS A 111 -3.53 15.67 -22.27
N PRO A 112 -2.70 15.33 -23.28
CA PRO A 112 -1.32 14.90 -23.09
C PRO A 112 -0.45 15.88 -22.31
N GLN A 113 -0.86 17.15 -22.22
CA GLN A 113 -0.20 18.20 -21.45
C GLN A 113 -0.52 18.15 -19.93
N ALA A 114 -1.66 17.62 -19.53
CA ALA A 114 -2.07 17.60 -18.12
C ALA A 114 -1.35 16.51 -17.29
N GLY A 115 -0.84 15.45 -17.92
CA GLY A 115 -0.16 14.33 -17.27
C GLY A 115 1.36 14.49 -17.13
N SER A 116 1.95 15.64 -17.45
CA SER A 116 3.39 15.81 -17.29
C SER A 116 3.76 15.80 -15.81
N LEU A 117 4.76 15.00 -15.43
CA LEU A 117 5.31 14.95 -14.06
C LEU A 117 5.63 16.35 -13.52
N ARG A 118 6.17 17.22 -14.37
CA ARG A 118 6.49 18.61 -14.02
C ARG A 118 5.25 19.38 -13.57
N ASN A 119 4.14 19.26 -14.30
CA ASN A 119 2.90 19.95 -13.95
C ASN A 119 2.33 19.46 -12.61
N ILE A 120 2.41 18.15 -12.34
CA ILE A 120 1.95 17.59 -11.06
C ILE A 120 2.81 18.11 -9.90
N VAL A 121 4.13 18.13 -10.07
CA VAL A 121 5.06 18.67 -9.06
C VAL A 121 4.79 20.16 -8.82
N THR A 122 4.62 20.94 -9.88
CA THR A 122 4.30 22.38 -9.80
C THR A 122 2.96 22.60 -9.10
N ASN A 123 1.94 21.81 -9.44
CA ASN A 123 0.62 21.90 -8.79
C ASN A 123 0.69 21.56 -7.30
N ILE A 124 1.47 20.54 -6.89
CA ILE A 124 1.69 20.21 -5.47
C ILE A 124 2.37 21.38 -4.76
N TYR A 125 3.36 21.99 -5.40
CA TYR A 125 4.13 23.07 -4.81
C TYR A 125 3.26 24.31 -4.57
N HIS A 126 2.41 24.66 -5.54
CA HIS A 126 1.52 25.83 -5.48
C HIS A 126 0.19 25.56 -4.77
N GLU A 127 -0.10 24.30 -4.43
CA GLU A 127 -1.33 23.93 -3.72
C GLU A 127 -1.44 24.68 -2.37
N GLY A 128 -2.58 25.31 -2.12
CA GLY A 128 -2.81 26.08 -0.89
C GLY A 128 -2.19 27.49 -0.86
N ALA A 129 -1.58 27.93 -1.95
CA ALA A 129 -1.08 29.32 -2.05
C ALA A 129 -2.24 30.34 -2.15
N GLU A 130 -3.43 29.90 -2.59
CA GLU A 130 -4.61 30.75 -2.83
C GLU A 130 -5.64 30.73 -1.69
N ILE A 131 -5.30 30.25 -0.49
CA ILE A 131 -6.20 30.35 0.65
C ILE A 131 -6.17 31.79 1.18
N VAL A 132 -6.73 32.70 0.40
CA VAL A 132 -7.21 34.00 0.88
C VAL A 132 -8.57 33.73 1.50
N THR A 133 -8.59 33.48 2.79
CA THR A 133 -9.85 33.45 3.53
C THR A 133 -10.40 34.86 3.58
N ASN A 134 -11.66 35.05 3.12
CA ASN A 134 -12.42 36.29 3.19
C ASN A 134 -12.58 36.86 4.62
N ASP A 135 -11.97 36.26 5.60
CA ASP A 135 -12.17 36.56 7.02
C ASP A 135 -10.89 37.08 7.72
N GLY A 136 -9.92 37.59 6.96
CA GLY A 136 -8.75 38.30 7.52
C GLY A 136 -7.87 37.50 8.52
N SER A 137 -8.25 36.29 8.87
CA SER A 137 -7.52 35.43 9.79
C SER A 137 -6.54 34.52 9.03
N HIS A 138 -5.29 34.95 8.95
CA HIS A 138 -4.17 34.16 8.47
C HIS A 138 -3.89 32.99 9.43
N LYS A 139 -4.69 31.94 9.39
CA LYS A 139 -4.26 30.66 9.91
C LYS A 139 -3.27 30.05 8.90
N SER A 140 -2.05 30.59 8.89
CA SER A 140 -0.93 29.99 8.19
C SER A 140 -0.60 28.65 8.85
N THR A 141 -1.24 27.59 8.39
CA THR A 141 -0.87 26.23 8.79
C THR A 141 0.61 26.05 8.41
N LEU A 142 1.41 25.43 9.27
CA LEU A 142 2.85 25.14 9.03
C LEU A 142 3.12 24.55 7.65
N LEU A 143 2.16 23.82 7.09
CA LEU A 143 2.15 23.26 5.73
C LEU A 143 2.23 24.34 4.62
N ASN A 144 1.67 25.54 4.84
CA ASN A 144 1.77 26.62 3.86
C ASN A 144 3.16 27.29 3.89
N ARG A 145 3.83 27.26 5.03
CA ARG A 145 5.15 27.85 5.22
C ARG A 145 6.28 26.97 4.65
N MET A 146 6.06 25.66 4.58
CA MET A 146 7.04 24.70 4.06
C MET A 146 6.46 23.88 2.90
N PRO A 147 6.71 24.27 1.64
CA PRO A 147 6.14 23.60 0.47
C PRO A 147 6.53 22.13 0.35
N LEU A 148 7.69 21.74 0.90
CA LEU A 148 8.15 20.36 0.93
C LEU A 148 7.26 19.45 1.79
N LEU A 149 6.64 19.97 2.88
CA LEU A 149 5.72 19.18 3.72
C LEU A 149 4.45 18.77 2.96
N LYS A 150 4.08 19.48 1.90
CA LYS A 150 2.93 19.13 1.05
C LYS A 150 3.13 17.78 0.36
N PHE A 151 4.38 17.40 0.07
CA PHE A 151 4.73 16.10 -0.50
C PHE A 151 4.57 14.94 0.49
N TYR A 152 4.47 15.21 1.80
CA TYR A 152 4.28 14.21 2.85
C TYR A 152 2.82 14.09 3.31
N ARG A 153 1.90 14.59 2.51
CA ARG A 153 0.47 14.55 2.81
C ARG A 153 -0.03 13.09 2.85
N GLY A 154 -0.60 12.70 4.00
CA GLY A 154 -1.06 11.33 4.25
C GLY A 154 0.03 10.37 4.78
N PHE A 155 1.25 10.84 5.04
CA PHE A 155 2.32 10.03 5.61
C PHE A 155 1.94 9.46 6.98
N GLY A 156 1.34 10.26 7.88
CA GLY A 156 0.88 9.79 9.19
C GLY A 156 -0.13 8.65 9.08
N ALA A 157 -1.11 8.75 8.18
CA ALA A 157 -2.05 7.65 7.93
C ALA A 157 -1.36 6.39 7.41
N THR A 158 -0.27 6.55 6.64
CA THR A 158 0.55 5.43 6.16
C THR A 158 1.21 4.69 7.31
N VAL A 159 1.91 5.41 8.18
CA VAL A 159 2.61 4.80 9.32
C VAL A 159 1.61 4.15 10.28
N MET A 160 0.49 4.83 10.57
CA MET A 160 -0.58 4.26 11.41
C MET A 160 -1.16 2.97 10.81
N GLY A 161 -1.28 2.87 9.50
CA GLY A 161 -1.78 1.67 8.83
C GLY A 161 -0.78 0.50 8.83
N MET A 162 0.52 0.77 8.94
CA MET A 162 1.55 -0.27 8.99
C MET A 162 1.46 -1.12 10.27
N ILE A 163 1.09 -0.51 11.39
CA ILE A 163 1.01 -1.18 12.71
C ILE A 163 -0.03 -2.31 12.69
N PRO A 164 -1.33 -2.04 12.39
CA PRO A 164 -2.33 -3.10 12.35
C PRO A 164 -2.05 -4.13 11.25
N TYR A 165 -1.49 -3.69 10.10
CA TYR A 165 -1.13 -4.63 9.04
C TYR A 165 -0.07 -5.63 9.51
N ALA A 166 1.04 -5.17 10.06
CA ALA A 166 2.11 -6.03 10.50
C ALA A 166 1.68 -6.93 11.68
N GLY A 167 1.01 -6.36 12.70
CA GLY A 167 0.55 -7.10 13.87
C GLY A 167 -0.42 -8.22 13.49
N THR A 168 -1.44 -7.93 12.70
CA THR A 168 -2.40 -8.95 12.24
C THR A 168 -1.76 -9.98 11.32
N SER A 169 -0.82 -9.58 10.45
CA SER A 169 -0.13 -10.50 9.55
C SER A 169 0.64 -11.57 10.31
N PHE A 170 1.42 -11.18 11.31
CA PHE A 170 2.17 -12.13 12.13
C PHE A 170 1.27 -13.07 12.94
N LEU A 171 0.27 -12.51 13.60
CA LEU A 171 -0.64 -13.29 14.45
C LEU A 171 -1.45 -14.30 13.63
N VAL A 172 -2.02 -13.84 12.51
CA VAL A 172 -2.87 -14.69 11.67
C VAL A 172 -2.03 -15.73 10.95
N PHE A 173 -0.88 -15.36 10.39
CA PHE A 173 -0.01 -16.31 9.69
C PHE A 173 0.42 -17.46 10.59
N GLY A 174 0.92 -17.15 11.80
CA GLY A 174 1.37 -18.17 12.74
C GLY A 174 0.25 -19.12 13.15
N ARG A 175 -0.92 -18.58 13.53
CA ARG A 175 -2.07 -19.40 13.95
C ARG A 175 -2.67 -20.22 12.81
N THR A 176 -2.83 -19.61 11.63
CA THR A 176 -3.37 -20.30 10.45
C THR A 176 -2.43 -21.39 9.98
N LYS A 177 -1.13 -21.14 9.98
CA LYS A 177 -0.13 -22.13 9.64
C LYS A 177 -0.19 -23.34 10.60
N ALA A 178 -0.17 -23.09 11.91
CA ALA A 178 -0.28 -24.16 12.91
C ALA A 178 -1.57 -24.99 12.72
N TRP A 179 -2.71 -24.31 12.57
CA TRP A 179 -3.99 -24.96 12.34
C TRP A 179 -4.03 -25.82 11.07
N LEU A 180 -3.51 -25.28 9.95
CA LEU A 180 -3.45 -26.01 8.68
C LEU A 180 -2.53 -27.24 8.77
N TYR A 181 -1.40 -27.14 9.49
CA TYR A 181 -0.52 -28.29 9.71
C TYR A 181 -1.24 -29.39 10.49
N THR A 182 -1.99 -29.05 11.52
CA THR A 182 -2.74 -30.02 12.31
C THR A 182 -3.86 -30.70 11.48
N VAL A 183 -4.62 -29.88 10.70
CA VAL A 183 -5.78 -30.37 9.96
C VAL A 183 -5.39 -31.15 8.69
N LEU A 184 -4.43 -30.64 7.90
CA LEU A 184 -4.10 -31.24 6.60
C LEU A 184 -3.01 -32.29 6.66
N LEU A 185 -2.09 -32.22 7.60
CA LEU A 185 -0.94 -33.13 7.68
C LEU A 185 -1.02 -34.08 8.84
N ASN A 186 -2.06 -34.00 9.68
CA ASN A 186 -2.25 -34.81 10.88
C ASN A 186 -0.99 -34.93 11.76
N LYS A 187 -0.17 -33.88 11.76
CA LYS A 187 1.07 -33.80 12.55
C LYS A 187 0.90 -32.73 13.61
N ASP A 188 0.92 -33.15 14.85
CA ASP A 188 0.98 -32.24 15.99
C ASP A 188 2.26 -31.42 15.90
N THR A 189 2.10 -30.10 15.95
CA THR A 189 3.17 -29.10 15.79
C THR A 189 4.14 -29.04 16.98
N GLN A 190 3.94 -29.92 17.99
CA GLN A 190 4.81 -30.01 19.15
C GLN A 190 5.84 -31.12 18.95
N GLY A 191 7.00 -30.79 18.38
CA GLY A 191 8.14 -31.65 18.60
C GLY A 191 8.94 -32.16 17.40
N THR A 192 8.75 -31.67 16.20
CA THR A 192 9.79 -31.92 15.19
C THR A 192 10.75 -30.75 15.14
N PRO A 193 12.03 -30.92 15.56
CA PRO A 193 13.07 -29.95 15.24
C PRO A 193 13.09 -29.82 13.72
N LEU A 194 13.34 -28.59 13.23
CA LEU A 194 13.59 -28.37 11.80
C LEU A 194 14.69 -29.36 11.40
N SER A 195 14.33 -30.44 10.76
CA SER A 195 15.28 -31.37 10.22
C SER A 195 16.10 -30.65 9.17
N GLU A 196 17.40 -30.71 9.28
CA GLU A 196 18.41 -29.96 8.55
C GLU A 196 18.36 -30.05 7.03
N HIS A 197 17.51 -30.87 6.45
CA HIS A 197 17.28 -30.93 5.00
C HIS A 197 15.81 -31.29 4.70
N PRO A 198 14.93 -30.28 4.52
CA PRO A 198 13.61 -30.58 3.98
C PRO A 198 13.78 -31.10 2.54
N PRO A 199 13.03 -32.16 2.14
CA PRO A 199 13.04 -32.60 0.74
C PRO A 199 12.68 -31.41 -0.16
N LEU A 200 13.38 -31.27 -1.27
CA LEU A 200 13.40 -30.11 -2.17
C LEU A 200 12.00 -29.65 -2.64
N PHE A 201 10.98 -30.48 -2.51
CA PHE A 201 9.60 -30.16 -2.88
C PHE A 201 8.59 -30.97 -2.05
N ASP A 202 8.17 -30.44 -0.92
CA ASP A 202 6.96 -30.93 -0.22
C ASP A 202 5.76 -30.07 -0.66
N LEU A 203 5.03 -30.55 -1.66
CA LEU A 203 3.87 -29.86 -2.24
C LEU A 203 2.84 -29.50 -1.15
N ASN A 204 2.64 -30.40 -0.17
CA ASN A 204 1.69 -30.16 0.91
C ASN A 204 2.12 -29.02 1.81
N ARG A 205 3.42 -28.93 2.14
CA ARG A 205 3.98 -27.83 2.94
C ARG A 205 3.87 -26.49 2.20
N THR A 206 4.16 -26.50 0.92
CA THR A 206 4.06 -25.33 0.05
C THR A 206 2.62 -24.82 -0.03
N VAL A 207 1.64 -25.71 -0.18
CA VAL A 207 0.21 -25.36 -0.21
C VAL A 207 -0.24 -24.76 1.14
N VAL A 208 0.21 -25.34 2.26
CA VAL A 208 -0.08 -24.80 3.60
C VAL A 208 0.49 -23.39 3.76
N ASP A 209 1.76 -23.17 3.40
CA ASP A 209 2.40 -21.86 3.54
C ASP A 209 1.75 -20.82 2.61
N LEU A 210 1.35 -21.21 1.40
CA LEU A 210 0.65 -20.36 0.45
C LEU A 210 -0.75 -19.96 0.95
N THR A 211 -1.53 -20.93 1.43
CA THR A 211 -2.88 -20.68 1.94
C THR A 211 -2.86 -19.87 3.23
N ALA A 212 -1.94 -20.18 4.16
CA ALA A 212 -1.74 -19.40 5.38
C ALA A 212 -1.33 -17.96 5.06
N GLY A 213 -0.42 -17.78 4.10
CA GLY A 213 0.01 -16.46 3.64
C GLY A 213 -1.11 -15.66 2.98
N ALA A 214 -1.92 -16.29 2.14
CA ALA A 214 -3.06 -15.66 1.48
C ALA A 214 -4.12 -15.21 2.49
N LEU A 215 -4.48 -16.06 3.45
CA LEU A 215 -5.44 -15.72 4.51
C LEU A 215 -4.90 -14.61 5.43
N ALA A 216 -3.65 -14.73 5.87
CA ALA A 216 -3.00 -13.71 6.68
C ALA A 216 -2.95 -12.36 5.95
N GLY A 217 -2.60 -12.35 4.66
CA GLY A 217 -2.59 -11.16 3.83
C GLY A 217 -3.98 -10.52 3.69
N ALA A 218 -5.02 -11.33 3.46
CA ALA A 218 -6.39 -10.84 3.33
C ALA A 218 -6.90 -10.21 4.64
N ILE A 219 -6.71 -10.87 5.76
CA ILE A 219 -7.16 -10.38 7.08
C ILE A 219 -6.37 -9.13 7.47
N SER A 220 -5.06 -9.11 7.28
CA SER A 220 -4.20 -7.96 7.57
C SER A 220 -4.54 -6.76 6.71
N GLN A 221 -4.83 -6.98 5.44
CA GLN A 221 -5.29 -5.93 4.54
C GLN A 221 -6.63 -5.37 5.01
N THR A 222 -7.56 -6.22 5.46
CA THR A 222 -8.85 -5.77 5.99
C THR A 222 -8.68 -4.90 7.23
N ALA A 223 -7.82 -5.31 8.16
CA ALA A 223 -7.56 -4.57 9.40
C ALA A 223 -6.91 -3.19 9.15
N SER A 224 -6.02 -3.09 8.16
CA SER A 224 -5.34 -1.85 7.80
C SER A 224 -6.10 -0.98 6.78
N TYR A 225 -7.15 -1.53 6.17
CA TYR A 225 -7.84 -0.89 5.04
C TYR A 225 -8.42 0.51 5.33
N PRO A 226 -9.00 0.79 6.52
CA PRO A 226 -9.46 2.13 6.86
C PRO A 226 -8.36 3.19 6.72
N PHE A 227 -7.13 2.87 7.18
CA PHE A 227 -5.98 3.78 7.05
C PHE A 227 -5.54 3.95 5.60
N GLU A 228 -5.66 2.90 4.79
CA GLU A 228 -5.36 2.98 3.36
C GLU A 228 -6.33 3.94 2.64
N VAL A 229 -7.63 3.88 2.93
CA VAL A 229 -8.63 4.77 2.34
C VAL A 229 -8.39 6.22 2.78
N ILE A 230 -8.15 6.46 4.07
CA ILE A 230 -7.83 7.79 4.61
C ILE A 230 -6.59 8.36 3.91
N ARG A 231 -5.51 7.57 3.83
CA ARG A 231 -4.28 7.94 3.15
C ARG A 231 -4.53 8.36 1.70
N ARG A 232 -5.26 7.55 0.92
CA ARG A 232 -5.54 7.84 -0.50
C ARG A 232 -6.35 9.13 -0.66
N ARG A 233 -7.31 9.37 0.20
CA ARG A 233 -8.08 10.62 0.19
C ARG A 233 -7.24 11.83 0.53
N GLN A 234 -6.36 11.72 1.53
CA GLN A 234 -5.43 12.80 1.85
C GLN A 234 -4.46 13.10 0.71
N GLN A 235 -3.92 12.07 0.04
CA GLN A 235 -3.01 12.22 -1.09
C GLN A 235 -3.64 12.95 -2.27
N VAL A 236 -4.92 12.70 -2.52
CA VAL A 236 -5.67 13.27 -3.67
C VAL A 236 -6.46 14.52 -3.28
N GLY A 237 -6.66 14.77 -1.99
CA GLY A 237 -7.53 15.83 -1.49
C GLY A 237 -7.26 17.22 -2.08
N GLY A 238 -6.00 17.53 -2.41
CA GLY A 238 -5.65 18.78 -3.06
C GLY A 238 -6.10 18.91 -4.52
N LEU A 239 -6.27 17.79 -5.22
CA LEU A 239 -6.85 17.81 -6.58
C LEU A 239 -8.36 18.01 -6.56
N LEU A 240 -9.03 17.51 -5.50
CA LEU A 240 -10.49 17.63 -5.36
C LEU A 240 -10.90 18.99 -4.76
N HIS A 241 -10.14 19.48 -3.81
CA HIS A 241 -10.38 20.74 -3.10
C HIS A 241 -9.06 21.52 -2.93
N PRO A 242 -8.63 22.28 -3.94
CA PRO A 242 -7.36 23.02 -3.90
C PRO A 242 -7.25 24.00 -2.74
N SER A 243 -8.39 24.57 -2.34
CA SER A 243 -8.49 25.59 -1.28
C SER A 243 -8.56 25.00 0.15
N ARG A 244 -8.81 23.69 0.31
CA ARG A 244 -9.01 23.08 1.64
C ARG A 244 -8.15 21.84 1.84
N MET A 245 -7.22 21.93 2.77
CA MET A 245 -6.39 20.79 3.17
C MET A 245 -7.05 20.06 4.35
N MET A 246 -7.66 18.90 4.07
CA MET A 246 -8.26 18.07 5.12
C MET A 246 -7.20 17.37 5.96
N GLY A 247 -7.26 17.56 7.29
CA GLY A 247 -6.48 16.81 8.26
C GLY A 247 -6.92 15.34 8.38
N PHE A 248 -6.22 14.55 9.21
CA PHE A 248 -6.56 13.15 9.43
C PHE A 248 -7.97 13.00 10.03
N THR A 249 -8.23 13.66 11.14
CA THR A 249 -9.53 13.60 11.85
C THR A 249 -10.68 14.12 11.00
N GLU A 250 -10.44 15.18 10.24
CA GLU A 250 -11.42 15.75 9.33
C GLU A 250 -11.76 14.79 8.19
N THR A 251 -10.76 14.11 7.63
CA THR A 251 -10.95 13.08 6.61
C THR A 251 -11.76 11.91 7.15
N VAL A 252 -11.46 11.43 8.36
CA VAL A 252 -12.22 10.37 9.04
C VAL A 252 -13.69 10.80 9.22
N ARG A 253 -13.92 11.99 9.79
CA ARG A 253 -15.26 12.52 10.00
C ARG A 253 -16.03 12.66 8.70
N TRP A 254 -15.39 13.16 7.65
CA TRP A 254 -16.02 13.32 6.34
C TRP A 254 -16.40 11.97 5.71
N ILE A 255 -15.54 10.93 5.81
CA ILE A 255 -15.87 9.59 5.32
C ILE A 255 -17.08 9.04 6.07
N TYR A 256 -17.05 9.16 7.40
CA TYR A 256 -18.12 8.64 8.26
C TYR A 256 -19.47 9.32 8.00
N THR A 257 -19.50 10.65 7.89
CA THR A 257 -20.73 11.40 7.65
C THR A 257 -21.29 11.21 6.24
N THR A 258 -20.42 11.00 5.23
CA THR A 258 -20.86 10.91 3.84
C THR A 258 -21.25 9.48 3.43
N ARG A 259 -20.57 8.46 3.96
CA ARG A 259 -20.69 7.05 3.51
C ARG A 259 -20.79 6.03 4.64
N GLY A 260 -20.80 6.46 5.90
CA GLY A 260 -20.80 5.57 7.04
C GLY A 260 -19.53 4.71 7.15
N ILE A 261 -19.62 3.63 7.94
CA ILE A 261 -18.51 2.71 8.18
C ILE A 261 -18.05 2.00 6.88
N LEU A 262 -18.98 1.65 6.00
CA LEU A 262 -18.66 1.00 4.72
C LEU A 262 -17.80 1.89 3.80
N GLY A 263 -17.80 3.20 4.02
CA GLY A 263 -16.95 4.15 3.32
C GLY A 263 -15.45 3.87 3.49
N PHE A 264 -15.05 3.28 4.62
CA PHE A 264 -13.66 2.91 4.89
C PHE A 264 -13.19 1.64 4.18
N TYR A 265 -14.11 0.86 3.58
CA TYR A 265 -13.82 -0.42 2.92
C TYR A 265 -14.05 -0.38 1.40
N ILE A 266 -14.22 0.82 0.85
CA ILE A 266 -14.43 1.00 -0.60
C ILE A 266 -13.20 0.53 -1.39
N GLY A 267 -13.42 -0.43 -2.31
CA GLY A 267 -12.37 -1.00 -3.15
C GLY A 267 -11.60 -2.15 -2.54
N LEU A 268 -12.01 -2.68 -1.38
CA LEU A 268 -11.39 -3.83 -0.73
C LEU A 268 -11.41 -5.07 -1.64
N GLY A 269 -12.52 -5.35 -2.31
CA GLY A 269 -12.64 -6.46 -3.24
C GLY A 269 -11.62 -6.42 -4.39
N ILE A 270 -11.32 -5.23 -4.90
CA ILE A 270 -10.25 -5.05 -5.91
C ILE A 270 -8.88 -5.34 -5.29
N GLY A 271 -8.70 -5.03 -4.01
CA GLY A 271 -7.49 -5.37 -3.28
C GLY A 271 -7.25 -6.87 -3.24
N TYR A 272 -8.27 -7.65 -2.91
CA TYR A 272 -8.18 -9.11 -2.89
C TYR A 272 -7.92 -9.70 -4.28
N LEU A 273 -8.60 -9.20 -5.31
CA LEU A 273 -8.37 -9.63 -6.68
C LEU A 273 -6.93 -9.41 -7.15
N LYS A 274 -6.25 -8.41 -6.62
CA LYS A 274 -4.82 -8.16 -6.89
C LYS A 274 -3.91 -9.16 -6.16
N VAL A 275 -4.23 -9.53 -4.91
CA VAL A 275 -3.36 -10.36 -4.06
C VAL A 275 -3.19 -11.76 -4.65
N VAL A 276 -4.27 -12.39 -5.12
CA VAL A 276 -4.26 -13.77 -5.64
C VAL A 276 -3.30 -13.97 -6.82
N PRO A 277 -3.39 -13.20 -7.92
CA PRO A 277 -2.42 -13.34 -9.03
C PRO A 277 -0.99 -12.98 -8.63
N MET A 278 -0.83 -11.96 -7.77
CA MET A 278 0.50 -11.53 -7.35
C MET A 278 1.22 -12.61 -6.54
N THR A 279 0.54 -13.26 -5.61
CA THR A 279 1.12 -14.36 -4.83
C THR A 279 1.42 -15.57 -5.71
N ALA A 280 0.51 -15.94 -6.61
CA ALA A 280 0.72 -17.06 -7.54
C ALA A 280 1.95 -16.85 -8.44
N ILE A 281 2.09 -15.68 -9.05
CA ILE A 281 3.24 -15.35 -9.91
C ILE A 281 4.54 -15.30 -9.08
N SER A 282 4.52 -14.68 -7.91
CA SER A 282 5.71 -14.61 -7.04
C SER A 282 6.18 -16.02 -6.64
N PHE A 283 5.24 -16.92 -6.39
CA PHE A 283 5.56 -18.29 -6.02
C PHE A 283 6.10 -19.11 -7.18
N ALA A 284 5.48 -18.98 -8.37
CA ALA A 284 5.96 -19.62 -9.58
C ALA A 284 7.40 -19.17 -9.91
N VAL A 285 7.66 -17.87 -9.90
CA VAL A 285 9.01 -17.32 -10.14
C VAL A 285 10.00 -17.79 -9.08
N TRP A 286 9.61 -17.82 -7.81
CA TRP A 286 10.46 -18.33 -6.74
C TRP A 286 10.82 -19.80 -6.92
N SER A 287 9.85 -20.64 -7.29
CA SER A 287 10.04 -22.06 -7.54
C SER A 287 10.99 -22.31 -8.72
N GLU A 288 10.76 -21.60 -9.85
CA GLU A 288 11.62 -21.68 -11.03
C GLU A 288 13.04 -21.21 -10.74
N MET A 289 13.20 -20.10 -10.02
CA MET A 289 14.53 -19.59 -9.65
C MET A 289 15.29 -20.57 -8.77
N LYS A 290 14.64 -21.25 -7.83
CA LYS A 290 15.29 -22.31 -7.05
C LYS A 290 15.74 -23.48 -7.91
N CYS A 291 14.92 -23.90 -8.86
CA CYS A 291 15.28 -24.98 -9.80
C CYS A 291 16.51 -24.60 -10.65
N ILE A 292 16.54 -23.37 -11.17
CA ILE A 292 17.66 -22.86 -11.98
C ILE A 292 18.96 -22.73 -11.16
N LEU A 293 18.85 -22.30 -9.91
CA LEU A 293 20.01 -22.11 -9.02
C LEU A 293 20.47 -23.39 -8.32
N GLY A 294 19.74 -24.50 -8.45
CA GLY A 294 20.08 -25.79 -7.83
C GLY A 294 20.00 -25.77 -6.29
N ILE A 295 19.15 -24.86 -5.71
CA ILE A 295 19.01 -24.65 -4.26
C ILE A 295 17.69 -25.22 -3.76
#